data_e28dd341ef2414b8babfb4958369203b
#
_entry.id   e28dd341ef2414b8babfb4958369203b
#
_cell.length_a   1.000
_cell.length_b   1.000
_cell.length_c   1.000
_cell.angle_alpha   90.00
_cell.angle_beta   90.00
_cell.angle_gamma   90.00
#
_symmetry.space_group_name_H-M   'P 1'
#
loop_
_entity.id
_entity.type
_entity.pdbx_description
1 polymer ?
#
loop_
_entity_poly.entity_id
_entity_poly.type
_entity_poly.pdbx_seq_one_letter_code
_entity_poly.pdbx_strand_id
1 'polypeptide(L)'
;TASASCSPCSATEPSTSREAPDLLDERHRGTPQDSVPHDDHDTIDGDVYVSPRHLARSTAVSDPGLDPLRDLGWDLHHDHLGNAYLTAPDGKVRLGYLPEGDDDGLWRINAYKDAFGPPAWGVCFNDSAPTEFVTAFTTALAEAYRQGPDRYLARPLAGSTDRDPFQAVDPLINRGWRFDRPDLRTFAITSPDGLATLEYTTGDLDPAIELETRDARWHLWAGTSSARPYWYATASTDTPAALLRAVTEAVADPAPLPRWRDDTSSYVKDHAQTSPIHPPSPPTPTPLDVRRAAASRRPAALPAASVPRWSTTSRHALPGQRR
;
A
#
# COMPACT_ATOMS: atom_id res chain seq x y z
N THR A 1 -37.42 36.10 23.31
CA THR A 1 -37.86 37.32 22.58
C THR A 1 -36.67 38.12 22.11
N ALA A 2 -36.28 37.98 20.86
CA ALA A 2 -35.99 39.04 19.92
C ALA A 2 -35.43 38.40 18.64
N SER A 3 -36.26 38.41 17.64
CA SER A 3 -35.94 38.17 16.24
C SER A 3 -35.11 39.33 15.68
N ALA A 4 -34.16 39.05 14.83
CA ALA A 4 -33.69 39.98 13.82
C ALA A 4 -33.32 39.23 12.55
N SER A 5 -34.21 39.34 11.59
CA SER A 5 -34.06 39.06 10.18
C SER A 5 -33.15 40.08 9.52
N CYS A 6 -32.32 39.66 8.59
CA CYS A 6 -31.86 40.54 7.51
C CYS A 6 -31.69 39.74 6.21
N SER A 7 -32.44 40.25 5.23
CA SER A 7 -32.55 39.80 3.84
C SER A 7 -31.40 40.30 2.95
N PRO A 8 -31.39 39.93 1.66
CA PRO A 8 -30.21 39.81 0.80
C PRO A 8 -29.97 41.07 -0.06
N CYS A 9 -28.76 41.22 -0.56
CA CYS A 9 -28.46 42.15 -1.66
C CYS A 9 -28.05 41.43 -2.92
N SER A 10 -28.81 41.72 -3.94
CA SER A 10 -28.72 41.29 -5.33
C SER A 10 -27.72 42.12 -6.16
N ALA A 11 -27.22 41.47 -7.20
CA ALA A 11 -26.98 41.96 -8.57
C ALA A 11 -25.79 42.90 -8.85
N THR A 12 -24.94 42.61 -9.81
CA THR A 12 -25.13 42.97 -11.21
C THR A 12 -23.90 42.61 -12.03
N GLU A 13 -24.06 41.83 -13.08
CA GLU A 13 -23.11 41.73 -14.19
C GLU A 13 -23.16 43.03 -15.04
N PRO A 14 -22.09 43.33 -15.80
CA PRO A 14 -22.31 43.38 -17.23
C PRO A 14 -21.21 42.72 -18.09
N SER A 15 -21.71 42.04 -19.09
CA SER A 15 -21.06 41.60 -20.31
C SER A 15 -20.41 42.74 -21.09
N THR A 16 -19.22 42.52 -21.65
CA THR A 16 -18.81 43.15 -22.92
C THR A 16 -17.97 42.19 -23.74
N SER A 17 -18.57 41.80 -24.84
CA SER A 17 -17.92 41.25 -26.04
C SER A 17 -16.93 42.25 -26.62
N ARG A 18 -15.76 41.78 -27.07
CA ARG A 18 -15.01 42.44 -28.13
C ARG A 18 -14.26 41.41 -28.97
N GLU A 19 -14.56 41.57 -30.24
CA GLU A 19 -14.08 40.85 -31.42
C GLU A 19 -12.57 40.81 -31.55
N ALA A 20 -12.13 39.74 -32.24
CA ALA A 20 -10.81 39.56 -32.82
C ALA A 20 -10.58 40.45 -34.04
N PRO A 21 -9.31 40.68 -34.41
CA PRO A 21 -8.95 40.61 -35.81
C PRO A 21 -7.86 39.58 -36.10
N ASP A 22 -8.16 38.88 -37.14
CA ASP A 22 -7.34 38.05 -38.02
C ASP A 22 -6.20 38.86 -38.64
N LEU A 23 -4.96 38.35 -38.65
CA LEU A 23 -3.93 38.71 -39.63
C LEU A 23 -2.84 37.64 -39.71
N LEU A 24 -2.92 36.88 -40.75
CA LEU A 24 -1.98 36.24 -41.67
C LEU A 24 -0.46 36.33 -41.39
N ASP A 25 0.16 35.12 -41.38
CA ASP A 25 1.29 34.69 -42.19
C ASP A 25 2.67 35.42 -42.07
N GLU A 26 3.62 34.77 -41.39
CA GLU A 26 5.04 34.80 -41.84
C GLU A 26 5.82 33.54 -41.41
N ARG A 27 6.10 32.76 -42.41
CA ARG A 27 7.23 31.85 -42.76
C ARG A 27 8.32 31.60 -41.70
N HIS A 28 8.48 30.33 -41.42
CA HIS A 28 9.72 29.54 -41.38
C HIS A 28 11.01 30.30 -41.14
N ARG A 29 11.55 30.08 -39.95
CA ARG A 29 12.99 29.75 -39.77
C ARG A 29 13.11 28.74 -38.65
N GLY A 30 13.58 27.55 -39.01
CA GLY A 30 13.91 26.50 -38.05
C GLY A 30 15.01 26.98 -37.11
N THR A 31 14.65 27.05 -35.84
CA THR A 31 15.59 27.04 -34.73
C THR A 31 15.91 25.58 -34.40
N PRO A 32 17.16 25.25 -34.05
CA PRO A 32 17.48 23.91 -33.58
C PRO A 32 16.62 23.61 -32.36
N GLN A 33 15.87 22.53 -32.39
CA GLN A 33 15.26 21.96 -31.22
C GLN A 33 16.37 21.63 -30.25
N ASP A 34 16.55 22.46 -29.22
CA ASP A 34 17.20 22.04 -28.00
C ASP A 34 16.44 20.81 -27.54
N SER A 35 17.07 19.66 -27.68
CA SER A 35 16.63 18.41 -27.09
C SER A 35 16.52 18.64 -25.57
N VAL A 36 15.29 18.84 -25.11
CA VAL A 36 14.96 18.71 -23.70
C VAL A 36 15.55 17.38 -23.25
N PRO A 37 16.35 17.35 -22.17
CA PRO A 37 16.84 16.10 -21.65
C PRO A 37 15.63 15.21 -21.40
N HIS A 38 15.50 14.13 -22.14
CA HIS A 38 14.54 13.08 -21.83
C HIS A 38 14.90 12.59 -20.44
N ASP A 39 14.00 12.81 -19.50
CA ASP A 39 14.12 12.33 -18.15
C ASP A 39 14.26 10.80 -18.25
N ASP A 40 15.43 10.25 -17.86
CA ASP A 40 15.71 8.80 -17.91
C ASP A 40 14.66 7.97 -17.14
N HIS A 41 13.84 8.64 -16.32
CA HIS A 41 12.72 8.04 -15.60
C HIS A 41 11.60 7.49 -16.50
N ASP A 42 11.41 8.01 -17.72
CA ASP A 42 10.38 7.53 -18.64
C ASP A 42 10.75 6.23 -19.38
N THR A 43 11.98 5.76 -19.23
CA THR A 43 12.46 4.54 -19.91
C THR A 43 12.42 3.28 -19.05
N ILE A 44 12.08 3.40 -17.74
CA ILE A 44 12.02 2.26 -16.84
C ILE A 44 10.65 1.58 -16.99
N ASP A 45 10.62 0.37 -17.51
CA ASP A 45 9.43 -0.48 -17.57
C ASP A 45 9.49 -1.56 -16.49
N GLY A 46 8.34 -1.90 -15.88
CA GLY A 46 8.23 -2.94 -14.87
C GLY A 46 8.30 -2.46 -13.41
N ASP A 47 8.77 -3.34 -12.54
CA ASP A 47 8.87 -3.08 -11.11
C ASP A 47 10.01 -2.13 -10.75
N VAL A 48 9.76 -1.24 -9.82
CA VAL A 48 10.73 -0.29 -9.29
C VAL A 48 10.81 -0.33 -7.77
N TYR A 49 11.99 -0.09 -7.23
CA TYR A 49 12.17 0.23 -5.82
C TYR A 49 11.92 1.72 -5.58
N VAL A 50 11.11 2.04 -4.57
CA VAL A 50 10.81 3.40 -4.13
C VAL A 50 11.49 3.67 -2.79
N SER A 51 12.26 4.76 -2.70
CA SER A 51 12.95 5.22 -1.49
C SER A 51 12.81 6.75 -1.35
N PRO A 52 12.60 7.29 -0.13
CA PRO A 52 12.35 6.55 1.09
C PRO A 52 10.97 5.89 1.10
N ARG A 53 10.79 4.83 1.94
CA ARG A 53 9.56 4.03 1.91
C ARG A 53 8.30 4.78 2.36
N HIS A 54 8.41 5.84 3.13
CA HIS A 54 7.26 6.69 3.48
C HIS A 54 6.69 7.48 2.28
N LEU A 55 7.38 7.48 1.14
CA LEU A 55 6.83 8.00 -0.11
C LEU A 55 6.23 6.92 -1.01
N ALA A 56 6.40 5.64 -0.66
CA ALA A 56 5.76 4.56 -1.39
C ALA A 56 4.26 4.51 -1.09
N ARG A 57 3.44 4.35 -2.13
CA ARG A 57 2.00 4.19 -2.01
C ARG A 57 1.64 2.75 -1.64
N SER A 58 0.40 2.52 -1.20
CA SER A 58 -0.17 1.18 -1.06
C SER A 58 -0.08 0.40 -2.38
N THR A 59 0.09 -0.93 -2.27
CA THR A 59 -0.02 -1.86 -3.41
C THR A 59 -1.47 -2.22 -3.72
N ALA A 60 -2.44 -1.71 -2.96
CA ALA A 60 -3.85 -2.09 -2.99
C ALA A 60 -4.10 -3.60 -2.76
N VAL A 61 -3.13 -4.32 -2.19
CA VAL A 61 -3.23 -5.73 -1.83
C VAL A 61 -3.45 -5.85 -0.33
N SER A 62 -4.57 -6.47 0.09
CA SER A 62 -4.95 -6.59 1.50
C SER A 62 -4.27 -7.76 2.22
N ASP A 63 -3.98 -8.85 1.52
CA ASP A 63 -3.54 -10.11 2.13
C ASP A 63 -2.34 -9.97 3.09
N PRO A 64 -1.25 -9.26 2.74
CA PRO A 64 -0.13 -9.12 3.66
C PRO A 64 -0.50 -8.45 4.99
N GLY A 65 -1.48 -7.54 4.98
CA GLY A 65 -1.98 -6.89 6.19
C GLY A 65 -2.90 -7.78 7.03
N LEU A 66 -3.57 -8.75 6.42
CA LEU A 66 -4.49 -9.68 7.09
C LEU A 66 -3.80 -10.96 7.57
N ASP A 67 -2.80 -11.44 6.83
CA ASP A 67 -2.15 -12.74 7.05
C ASP A 67 -1.65 -12.96 8.49
N PRO A 68 -0.98 -11.99 9.17
CA PRO A 68 -0.49 -12.23 10.53
C PRO A 68 -1.58 -12.63 11.53
N LEU A 69 -2.80 -12.14 11.32
CA LEU A 69 -3.95 -12.42 12.17
C LEU A 69 -4.71 -13.67 11.72
N ARG A 70 -4.79 -13.91 10.41
CA ARG A 70 -5.33 -15.16 9.84
C ARG A 70 -4.54 -16.38 10.31
N ASP A 71 -3.23 -16.28 10.38
CA ASP A 71 -2.35 -17.33 10.87
C ASP A 71 -2.60 -17.68 12.36
N LEU A 72 -3.25 -16.79 13.11
CA LEU A 72 -3.73 -17.05 14.46
C LEU A 72 -5.10 -17.73 14.51
N GLY A 73 -5.69 -18.01 13.34
CA GLY A 73 -7.01 -18.62 13.24
C GLY A 73 -8.16 -17.64 13.57
N TRP A 74 -7.94 -16.32 13.36
CA TRP A 74 -9.02 -15.36 13.48
C TRP A 74 -10.06 -15.57 12.39
N ASP A 75 -11.33 -15.33 12.73
CA ASP A 75 -12.44 -15.50 11.80
C ASP A 75 -12.43 -14.38 10.73
N LEU A 76 -12.34 -14.79 9.47
CA LEU A 76 -12.37 -13.91 8.32
C LEU A 76 -13.75 -13.98 7.65
N HIS A 77 -14.42 -12.85 7.60
CA HIS A 77 -15.70 -12.68 6.92
C HIS A 77 -15.59 -11.62 5.82
N HIS A 78 -16.25 -11.86 4.68
CA HIS A 78 -16.40 -10.88 3.60
C HIS A 78 -17.88 -10.52 3.46
N ASP A 79 -18.16 -9.25 3.25
CA ASP A 79 -19.49 -8.82 2.87
C ASP A 79 -19.66 -8.83 1.33
N HIS A 80 -20.88 -8.51 0.88
CA HIS A 80 -21.20 -8.49 -0.54
C HIS A 80 -20.63 -7.29 -1.31
N LEU A 81 -20.04 -6.32 -0.60
CA LEU A 81 -19.38 -5.15 -1.18
C LEU A 81 -17.87 -5.37 -1.39
N GLY A 82 -17.31 -6.47 -0.87
CA GLY A 82 -15.88 -6.74 -0.95
C GLY A 82 -15.08 -6.28 0.26
N ASN A 83 -15.76 -5.80 1.31
CA ASN A 83 -15.10 -5.52 2.58
C ASN A 83 -14.72 -6.83 3.28
N ALA A 84 -13.58 -6.83 3.95
CA ALA A 84 -13.09 -7.97 4.72
C ALA A 84 -13.01 -7.61 6.21
N TYR A 85 -13.51 -8.50 7.04
CA TYR A 85 -13.53 -8.33 8.49
C TYR A 85 -12.83 -9.50 9.15
N LEU A 86 -11.84 -9.21 9.99
CA LEU A 86 -11.19 -10.19 10.87
C LEU A 86 -11.60 -9.96 12.32
N THR A 87 -12.01 -11.02 12.99
CA THR A 87 -12.41 -10.98 14.40
C THR A 87 -11.61 -12.00 15.20
N ALA A 88 -11.03 -11.53 16.30
CA ALA A 88 -10.35 -12.40 17.24
C ALA A 88 -11.33 -13.42 17.86
N PRO A 89 -10.88 -14.63 18.25
CA PRO A 89 -11.74 -15.67 18.82
C PRO A 89 -12.53 -15.23 20.06
N ASP A 90 -11.99 -14.30 20.85
CA ASP A 90 -12.64 -13.72 22.02
C ASP A 90 -13.51 -12.50 21.73
N GLY A 91 -13.60 -12.08 20.45
CA GLY A 91 -14.36 -10.93 19.98
C GLY A 91 -13.80 -9.57 20.40
N LYS A 92 -12.63 -9.54 21.07
CA LYS A 92 -12.06 -8.32 21.65
C LYS A 92 -11.17 -7.51 20.72
N VAL A 93 -10.79 -8.05 19.59
CA VAL A 93 -10.10 -7.28 18.56
C VAL A 93 -10.78 -7.53 17.22
N ARG A 94 -11.03 -6.46 16.50
CA ARG A 94 -11.65 -6.50 15.18
C ARG A 94 -10.86 -5.63 14.24
N LEU A 95 -10.65 -6.15 13.04
CA LEU A 95 -10.02 -5.44 11.93
C LEU A 95 -10.99 -5.42 10.76
N GLY A 96 -11.18 -4.26 10.16
CA GLY A 96 -11.90 -4.07 8.90
C GLY A 96 -10.93 -3.58 7.82
N TYR A 97 -10.98 -4.22 6.66
CA TYR A 97 -10.45 -3.71 5.40
C TYR A 97 -11.65 -3.31 4.55
N LEU A 98 -11.83 -2.00 4.32
CA LEU A 98 -13.07 -1.38 3.88
C LEU A 98 -12.87 -0.61 2.56
N PRO A 99 -12.62 -1.28 1.41
CA PRO A 99 -12.42 -0.62 0.12
C PRO A 99 -13.66 0.14 -0.38
N GLU A 100 -14.84 -0.24 0.09
CA GLU A 100 -16.12 0.39 -0.25
C GLU A 100 -16.67 1.24 0.92
N GLY A 101 -15.78 1.72 1.79
CA GLY A 101 -16.16 2.61 2.89
C GLY A 101 -16.54 4.02 2.38
N ASP A 102 -17.38 4.72 3.15
CA ASP A 102 -17.83 6.08 2.81
C ASP A 102 -16.73 7.15 2.97
N ASP A 103 -15.62 6.79 3.58
CA ASP A 103 -14.46 7.65 3.81
C ASP A 103 -13.16 6.98 3.33
N ASP A 104 -12.05 7.71 3.41
CA ASP A 104 -10.73 7.24 2.98
C ASP A 104 -10.02 6.31 3.98
N GLY A 105 -10.69 5.95 5.09
CA GLY A 105 -10.16 5.04 6.11
C GLY A 105 -10.29 3.58 5.71
N LEU A 106 -9.35 3.07 4.92
CA LEU A 106 -9.37 1.72 4.37
C LEU A 106 -9.21 0.63 5.43
N TRP A 107 -8.30 0.85 6.40
CA TRP A 107 -8.00 -0.12 7.45
C TRP A 107 -8.44 0.43 8.79
N ARG A 108 -9.26 -0.33 9.52
CA ARG A 108 -9.71 0.03 10.87
C ARG A 108 -9.50 -1.12 11.81
N ILE A 109 -8.72 -0.90 12.86
CA ILE A 109 -8.41 -1.89 13.88
C ILE A 109 -8.87 -1.35 15.22
N ASN A 110 -9.78 -2.06 15.86
CA ASN A 110 -10.34 -1.69 17.16
C ASN A 110 -10.13 -2.81 18.17
N ALA A 111 -9.74 -2.45 19.39
CA ALA A 111 -9.69 -3.39 20.51
C ALA A 111 -10.67 -3.00 21.61
N TYR A 112 -11.23 -3.99 22.27
CA TYR A 112 -12.34 -3.87 23.22
C TYR A 112 -11.97 -4.53 24.54
N LYS A 113 -12.22 -3.86 25.67
CA LYS A 113 -12.15 -4.50 27.01
C LYS A 113 -13.25 -5.54 27.18
N ASP A 114 -14.42 -5.20 26.65
CA ASP A 114 -15.59 -6.07 26.55
C ASP A 114 -16.03 -6.10 25.09
N ALA A 115 -16.27 -7.29 24.54
CA ALA A 115 -16.66 -7.49 23.14
C ALA A 115 -17.95 -6.73 22.73
N PHE A 116 -18.79 -6.35 23.70
CA PHE A 116 -20.02 -5.58 23.49
C PHE A 116 -19.93 -4.12 23.97
N GLY A 117 -18.78 -3.73 24.52
CA GLY A 117 -18.53 -2.37 24.97
C GLY A 117 -17.98 -1.45 23.86
N PRO A 118 -17.72 -0.18 24.18
CA PRO A 118 -17.04 0.71 23.26
C PRO A 118 -15.58 0.27 23.06
N PRO A 119 -14.95 0.65 21.94
CA PRO A 119 -13.53 0.40 21.73
C PRO A 119 -12.67 1.00 22.84
N ALA A 120 -11.69 0.24 23.31
CA ALA A 120 -10.67 0.74 24.23
C ALA A 120 -9.64 1.61 23.49
N TRP A 121 -9.32 1.22 22.28
CA TRP A 121 -8.49 1.98 21.36
C TRP A 121 -8.83 1.62 19.91
N GLY A 122 -8.44 2.51 19.00
CA GLY A 122 -8.57 2.30 17.57
C GLY A 122 -7.38 2.86 16.79
N VAL A 123 -7.10 2.21 15.66
CA VAL A 123 -6.09 2.61 14.68
C VAL A 123 -6.72 2.60 13.30
N CYS A 124 -6.42 3.61 12.51
CA CYS A 124 -6.87 3.72 11.13
C CYS A 124 -5.67 3.97 10.22
N PHE A 125 -5.67 3.34 9.04
CA PHE A 125 -4.80 3.67 7.92
C PHE A 125 -5.68 3.98 6.72
N ASN A 126 -5.35 5.04 5.97
CA ASN A 126 -6.10 5.36 4.77
C ASN A 126 -5.73 4.45 3.59
N ASP A 127 -6.43 4.61 2.47
CA ASP A 127 -6.31 3.81 1.24
C ASP A 127 -4.92 3.86 0.60
N SER A 128 -4.23 4.97 0.78
CA SER A 128 -2.91 5.21 0.20
C SER A 128 -1.75 4.81 1.10
N ALA A 129 -2.01 4.45 2.37
CA ALA A 129 -0.97 4.02 3.29
C ALA A 129 -0.32 2.71 2.81
N PRO A 130 1.03 2.62 2.79
CA PRO A 130 1.73 1.39 2.42
C PRO A 130 1.25 0.19 3.23
N THR A 131 0.86 -0.88 2.56
CA THR A 131 0.37 -2.11 3.21
C THR A 131 1.42 -2.70 4.15
N GLU A 132 2.69 -2.47 3.90
CA GLU A 132 3.80 -2.90 4.75
C GLU A 132 3.75 -2.29 6.15
N PHE A 133 3.21 -1.08 6.30
CA PHE A 133 3.03 -0.43 7.61
C PHE A 133 1.85 -1.06 8.36
N VAL A 134 0.78 -1.39 7.64
CA VAL A 134 -0.33 -2.18 8.19
C VAL A 134 0.15 -3.56 8.62
N THR A 135 0.94 -4.24 7.78
CA THR A 135 1.52 -5.55 8.09
C THR A 135 2.41 -5.51 9.34
N ALA A 136 3.22 -4.46 9.50
CA ALA A 136 4.03 -4.28 10.69
C ALA A 136 3.16 -4.15 11.95
N PHE A 137 2.07 -3.37 11.87
CA PHE A 137 1.11 -3.24 12.97
C PHE A 137 0.43 -4.57 13.29
N THR A 138 -0.12 -5.26 12.29
CA THR A 138 -0.85 -6.52 12.50
C THR A 138 0.04 -7.67 12.97
N THR A 139 1.33 -7.69 12.53
CA THR A 139 2.33 -8.63 13.04
C THR A 139 2.61 -8.39 14.53
N ALA A 140 2.81 -7.14 14.93
CA ALA A 140 3.01 -6.79 16.33
C ALA A 140 1.75 -7.07 17.17
N LEU A 141 0.57 -6.81 16.63
CA LEU A 141 -0.70 -7.12 17.27
C LEU A 141 -0.89 -8.63 17.45
N ALA A 142 -0.55 -9.43 16.44
CA ALA A 142 -0.60 -10.89 16.51
C ALA A 142 0.30 -11.42 17.66
N GLU A 143 1.50 -10.87 17.78
CA GLU A 143 2.40 -11.24 18.87
C GLU A 143 1.88 -10.77 20.24
N ALA A 144 1.41 -9.55 20.35
CA ALA A 144 0.80 -9.03 21.58
C ALA A 144 -0.45 -9.84 21.99
N TYR A 145 -1.25 -10.27 21.03
CA TYR A 145 -2.45 -11.10 21.27
C TYR A 145 -2.06 -12.48 21.83
N ARG A 146 -1.00 -13.13 21.30
CA ARG A 146 -0.47 -14.39 21.84
C ARG A 146 0.00 -14.26 23.29
N GLN A 147 0.57 -13.10 23.64
CA GLN A 147 1.05 -12.81 24.99
C GLN A 147 -0.08 -12.49 25.99
N GLY A 148 -1.27 -12.19 25.50
CA GLY A 148 -2.47 -12.00 26.30
C GLY A 148 -2.95 -10.54 26.40
N PRO A 149 -4.15 -10.35 27.03
CA PRO A 149 -4.85 -9.06 27.02
C PRO A 149 -4.05 -7.88 27.60
N ASP A 150 -3.18 -8.12 28.56
CA ASP A 150 -2.36 -7.06 29.18
C ASP A 150 -1.36 -6.45 28.19
N ARG A 151 -1.10 -7.11 27.06
CA ARG A 151 -0.18 -6.62 26.02
C ARG A 151 -0.88 -5.80 24.96
N TYR A 152 -2.08 -6.19 24.53
CA TYR A 152 -2.78 -5.48 23.45
C TYR A 152 -3.88 -4.55 23.97
N LEU A 153 -4.33 -4.64 25.24
CA LEU A 153 -5.28 -3.71 25.82
C LEU A 153 -4.65 -2.60 26.66
N ALA A 154 -3.31 -2.59 26.79
CA ALA A 154 -2.54 -1.61 27.54
C ALA A 154 -3.25 -1.17 28.85
N ARG A 155 -3.31 -2.06 29.84
CA ARG A 155 -3.72 -1.63 31.17
C ARG A 155 -2.65 -0.70 31.76
N PRO A 156 -2.98 0.55 32.10
CA PRO A 156 -2.04 1.40 32.79
C PRO A 156 -1.84 0.84 34.20
N LEU A 157 -0.84 -0.02 34.36
CA LEU A 157 -0.27 -0.25 35.67
C LEU A 157 0.47 1.03 36.07
N ALA A 158 0.25 1.48 37.29
CA ALA A 158 1.00 2.61 37.83
C ALA A 158 2.52 2.31 37.69
N GLY A 159 3.24 3.12 36.91
CA GLY A 159 4.66 2.93 36.62
C GLY A 159 4.96 2.12 35.33
N SER A 160 3.95 1.69 34.56
CA SER A 160 4.17 1.10 33.24
C SER A 160 4.67 2.13 32.24
N THR A 161 5.71 1.76 31.49
CA THR A 161 6.24 2.56 30.36
C THR A 161 5.39 2.39 29.09
N ASP A 162 4.34 1.57 29.10
CA ASP A 162 3.51 1.26 27.93
C ASP A 162 2.77 2.47 27.35
N ARG A 163 2.74 3.58 28.09
CA ARG A 163 2.20 4.88 27.64
C ARG A 163 3.30 5.91 27.38
N ASP A 164 4.57 5.53 27.49
CA ASP A 164 5.64 6.45 27.16
C ASP A 164 5.68 6.67 25.64
N PRO A 165 5.31 7.85 25.14
CA PRO A 165 5.31 8.15 23.73
C PRO A 165 6.70 8.00 23.10
N PHE A 166 7.76 8.13 23.89
CA PHE A 166 9.13 7.96 23.38
C PHE A 166 9.40 6.55 22.88
N GLN A 167 8.79 5.51 23.45
CA GLN A 167 8.94 4.16 22.91
C GLN A 167 8.45 4.04 21.46
N ALA A 168 7.36 4.70 21.12
CA ALA A 168 6.82 4.69 19.76
C ALA A 168 7.65 5.54 18.79
N VAL A 169 8.33 6.59 19.26
CA VAL A 169 9.06 7.52 18.38
C VAL A 169 10.56 7.23 18.28
N ASP A 170 11.13 6.48 19.23
CA ASP A 170 12.55 6.11 19.21
C ASP A 170 13.08 5.61 17.86
N PRO A 171 12.36 4.74 17.12
CA PRO A 171 12.84 4.28 15.82
C PRO A 171 13.06 5.41 14.81
N LEU A 172 12.18 6.42 14.81
CA LEU A 172 12.28 7.59 13.95
C LEU A 172 13.48 8.45 14.35
N ILE A 173 13.60 8.78 15.64
CA ILE A 173 14.70 9.58 16.18
C ILE A 173 16.06 8.93 15.87
N ASN A 174 16.18 7.63 16.08
CA ASN A 174 17.40 6.86 15.81
C ASN A 174 17.77 6.83 14.31
N ARG A 175 16.85 7.20 13.42
CA ARG A 175 17.06 7.33 11.97
C ARG A 175 17.18 8.78 11.52
N GLY A 176 17.38 9.71 12.47
CA GLY A 176 17.67 11.11 12.19
C GLY A 176 16.44 11.96 11.90
N TRP A 177 15.24 11.47 12.22
CA TRP A 177 14.06 12.32 12.21
C TRP A 177 14.18 13.39 13.29
N ARG A 178 13.71 14.59 12.99
CA ARG A 178 13.85 15.75 13.86
C ARG A 178 12.64 15.91 14.74
N PHE A 179 12.88 16.04 16.05
CA PHE A 179 11.85 16.40 17.01
C PHE A 179 11.64 17.92 16.98
N ASP A 180 10.39 18.33 16.93
CA ASP A 180 9.96 19.72 17.03
C ASP A 180 8.70 19.82 17.90
N ARG A 181 8.39 21.04 18.34
CA ARG A 181 7.18 21.35 19.10
C ARG A 181 6.51 22.56 18.47
N PRO A 182 5.70 22.33 17.40
CA PRO A 182 5.08 23.42 16.65
C PRO A 182 4.14 24.28 17.51
N ASP A 183 3.54 23.70 18.55
CA ASP A 183 2.69 24.39 19.51
C ASP A 183 2.76 23.77 20.92
N LEU A 184 1.94 24.27 21.86
CA LEU A 184 1.92 23.80 23.26
C LEU A 184 1.30 22.41 23.42
N ARG A 185 0.53 21.94 22.44
CA ARG A 185 -0.22 20.70 22.50
C ARG A 185 0.34 19.60 21.59
N THR A 186 1.18 19.93 20.61
CA THR A 186 1.63 19.02 19.60
C THR A 186 3.15 18.84 19.65
N PHE A 187 3.59 17.59 19.68
CA PHE A 187 4.95 17.22 19.34
C PHE A 187 4.95 16.69 17.89
N ALA A 188 5.95 17.08 17.12
CA ALA A 188 6.14 16.65 15.75
C ALA A 188 7.51 16.01 15.59
N ILE A 189 7.55 14.85 14.92
CA ILE A 189 8.79 14.17 14.55
C ILE A 189 8.81 14.06 13.04
N THR A 190 9.66 14.84 12.38
CA THR A 190 9.67 15.03 10.93
C THR A 190 10.86 14.33 10.30
N SER A 191 10.61 13.63 9.18
CA SER A 191 11.63 12.94 8.39
C SER A 191 12.74 13.89 7.91
N PRO A 192 13.95 13.36 7.60
CA PRO A 192 15.06 14.19 7.12
C PRO A 192 14.74 14.97 5.84
N ASP A 193 13.89 14.43 4.97
CA ASP A 193 13.42 15.07 3.73
C ASP A 193 12.25 16.04 3.95
N GLY A 194 11.66 16.06 5.15
CA GLY A 194 10.52 16.90 5.49
C GLY A 194 9.18 16.45 4.92
N LEU A 195 9.10 15.24 4.34
CA LEU A 195 7.93 14.75 3.61
C LEU A 195 7.10 13.72 4.38
N ALA A 196 7.50 13.39 5.61
CA ALA A 196 6.68 12.62 6.53
C ALA A 196 6.82 13.15 7.95
N THR A 197 5.75 13.12 8.71
CA THR A 197 5.71 13.62 10.08
C THR A 197 4.82 12.72 10.95
N LEU A 198 5.29 12.42 12.14
CA LEU A 198 4.48 11.87 13.22
C LEU A 198 4.14 13.00 14.21
N GLU A 199 2.87 13.26 14.39
CA GLU A 199 2.35 14.23 15.35
C GLU A 199 1.77 13.48 16.56
N TYR A 200 2.06 13.99 17.75
CA TYR A 200 1.48 13.51 19.00
C TYR A 200 0.82 14.68 19.72
N THR A 201 -0.49 14.58 19.90
CA THR A 201 -1.29 15.61 20.57
C THR A 201 -1.30 15.36 22.08
N THR A 202 -0.93 16.35 22.89
CA THR A 202 -0.95 16.30 24.35
C THR A 202 -2.29 16.80 24.92
N GLY A 203 -2.52 16.55 26.21
CA GLY A 203 -3.74 16.96 26.91
C GLY A 203 -4.87 15.94 26.77
N ASP A 204 -6.04 16.30 27.26
CA ASP A 204 -7.21 15.44 27.22
C ASP A 204 -7.85 15.51 25.82
N LEU A 205 -8.17 14.36 25.26
CA LEU A 205 -8.90 14.20 24.01
C LEU A 205 -10.18 13.42 24.31
N ASP A 206 -11.21 13.69 23.52
CA ASP A 206 -12.46 12.94 23.58
C ASP A 206 -12.28 11.58 22.87
N PRO A 207 -12.43 10.43 23.56
CA PRO A 207 -12.20 9.13 22.96
C PRO A 207 -13.10 8.84 21.75
N ALA A 208 -14.32 9.40 21.70
CA ALA A 208 -15.21 9.22 20.57
C ALA A 208 -14.67 9.95 19.33
N ILE A 209 -14.19 11.19 19.50
CA ILE A 209 -13.58 11.98 18.42
C ILE A 209 -12.32 11.29 17.92
N GLU A 210 -11.47 10.77 18.80
CA GLU A 210 -10.24 10.05 18.41
C GLU A 210 -10.51 8.81 17.54
N LEU A 211 -11.67 8.16 17.72
CA LEU A 211 -12.04 6.94 17.01
C LEU A 211 -12.78 7.21 15.69
N GLU A 212 -13.43 8.38 15.58
CA GLU A 212 -14.31 8.73 14.46
C GLU A 212 -13.66 9.71 13.46
N THR A 213 -12.64 10.43 13.92
CA THR A 213 -12.02 11.50 13.12
C THR A 213 -10.51 11.31 12.96
N ARG A 214 -9.86 12.27 12.27
CA ARG A 214 -8.40 12.36 12.20
C ARG A 214 -7.79 13.05 13.42
N ASP A 215 -8.59 13.62 14.31
CA ASP A 215 -8.14 14.32 15.51
C ASP A 215 -7.81 13.32 16.63
N ALA A 216 -6.87 12.44 16.34
CA ALA A 216 -6.43 11.39 17.25
C ALA A 216 -5.16 11.78 18.01
N ARG A 217 -4.82 10.98 19.04
CA ARG A 217 -3.58 11.17 19.82
C ARG A 217 -2.34 11.11 18.94
N TRP A 218 -2.31 10.18 18.01
CA TRP A 218 -1.23 9.95 17.08
C TRP A 218 -1.71 10.16 15.66
N HIS A 219 -1.00 10.99 14.91
CA HIS A 219 -1.25 11.22 13.51
C HIS A 219 0.08 11.12 12.75
N LEU A 220 0.29 10.00 12.04
CA LEU A 220 1.43 9.79 11.18
C LEU A 220 0.98 10.02 9.73
N TRP A 221 1.69 10.86 9.02
CA TRP A 221 1.32 11.19 7.65
C TRP A 221 2.56 11.44 6.78
N ALA A 222 2.41 11.28 5.48
CA ALA A 222 3.36 11.72 4.48
C ALA A 222 2.69 12.62 3.46
N GLY A 223 3.45 13.58 2.95
CA GLY A 223 2.96 14.61 2.05
C GLY A 223 3.56 15.96 2.37
N THR A 224 3.02 17.00 1.75
CA THR A 224 3.45 18.39 1.96
C THR A 224 2.67 19.08 3.09
N SER A 225 1.59 18.47 3.59
CA SER A 225 0.73 19.05 4.62
C SER A 225 -0.14 17.99 5.29
N SER A 226 -0.32 18.08 6.61
CA SER A 226 -1.24 17.23 7.38
C SER A 226 -2.71 17.41 6.97
N ALA A 227 -3.10 18.57 6.45
CA ALA A 227 -4.47 18.82 5.99
C ALA A 227 -4.81 18.07 4.69
N ARG A 228 -3.79 17.78 3.85
CA ARG A 228 -3.93 17.02 2.60
C ARG A 228 -2.75 16.06 2.46
N PRO A 229 -2.68 15.06 3.31
CA PRO A 229 -1.59 14.10 3.27
C PRO A 229 -1.71 13.21 2.03
N TYR A 230 -0.58 12.72 1.57
CA TYR A 230 -0.51 11.69 0.54
C TYR A 230 -1.03 10.35 1.08
N TRP A 231 -0.67 10.02 2.30
CA TRP A 231 -1.28 8.97 3.10
C TRP A 231 -1.21 9.37 4.58
N TYR A 232 -2.05 8.74 5.40
CA TYR A 232 -2.01 8.92 6.85
C TYR A 232 -2.38 7.64 7.61
N ALA A 233 -1.97 7.61 8.86
CA ALA A 233 -2.43 6.67 9.87
C ALA A 233 -2.72 7.44 11.17
N THR A 234 -3.79 7.05 11.86
CA THR A 234 -4.15 7.62 13.16
C THR A 234 -4.22 6.53 14.22
N ALA A 235 -3.95 6.90 15.47
CA ALA A 235 -4.15 5.99 16.60
C ALA A 235 -4.61 6.77 17.83
N SER A 236 -5.56 6.18 18.56
CA SER A 236 -6.15 6.78 19.76
C SER A 236 -5.22 6.69 20.98
N THR A 237 -5.56 7.44 22.05
CA THR A 237 -4.78 7.60 23.29
C THR A 237 -4.33 6.26 23.91
N ASP A 238 -5.23 5.28 23.96
CA ASP A 238 -4.97 4.01 24.67
C ASP A 238 -4.34 2.93 23.77
N THR A 239 -3.92 3.28 22.55
CA THR A 239 -3.18 2.36 21.68
C THR A 239 -1.82 2.03 22.28
N PRO A 240 -1.46 0.73 22.45
CA PRO A 240 -0.18 0.34 23.04
C PRO A 240 1.02 0.89 22.26
N ALA A 241 1.96 1.54 22.95
CA ALA A 241 3.15 2.14 22.33
C ALA A 241 4.00 1.11 21.56
N ALA A 242 4.02 -0.16 21.99
CA ALA A 242 4.72 -1.24 21.30
C ALA A 242 4.16 -1.53 19.90
N LEU A 243 2.85 -1.41 19.71
CA LEU A 243 2.22 -1.57 18.39
C LEU A 243 2.57 -0.42 17.45
N LEU A 244 2.54 0.82 17.99
CA LEU A 244 2.94 2.02 17.25
C LEU A 244 4.43 1.99 16.90
N ARG A 245 5.27 1.49 17.82
CA ARG A 245 6.70 1.29 17.57
C ARG A 245 6.96 0.42 16.34
N ALA A 246 6.21 -0.67 16.16
CA ALA A 246 6.36 -1.54 14.99
C ALA A 246 6.09 -0.77 13.68
N VAL A 247 5.08 0.11 13.67
CA VAL A 247 4.79 0.96 12.51
C VAL A 247 5.93 1.94 12.27
N THR A 248 6.39 2.64 13.30
CA THR A 248 7.47 3.63 13.16
C THR A 248 8.81 2.98 12.78
N GLU A 249 9.09 1.77 13.22
CA GLU A 249 10.23 0.96 12.75
C GLU A 249 10.11 0.64 11.26
N ALA A 250 8.92 0.25 10.79
CA ALA A 250 8.68 -0.02 9.38
C ALA A 250 8.79 1.24 8.52
N VAL A 251 8.31 2.38 9.01
CA VAL A 251 8.42 3.68 8.31
C VAL A 251 9.87 4.18 8.26
N ALA A 252 10.62 3.99 9.34
CA ALA A 252 12.00 4.44 9.47
C ALA A 252 13.03 3.50 8.79
N ASP A 253 12.62 2.32 8.36
CA ASP A 253 13.51 1.37 7.69
C ASP A 253 14.02 1.96 6.38
N PRO A 254 15.35 2.03 6.16
CA PRO A 254 15.95 2.59 4.95
C PRO A 254 15.79 1.70 3.71
N ALA A 255 15.40 0.43 3.86
CA ALA A 255 15.20 -0.46 2.73
C ALA A 255 14.05 0.05 1.85
N PRO A 256 14.24 0.15 0.52
CA PRO A 256 13.22 0.63 -0.38
C PRO A 256 12.05 -0.36 -0.47
N LEU A 257 10.89 0.11 -0.91
CA LEU A 257 9.72 -0.74 -1.17
C LEU A 257 9.54 -0.99 -2.66
N PRO A 258 9.26 -2.25 -3.07
CA PRO A 258 8.95 -2.55 -4.45
C PRO A 258 7.55 -2.03 -4.82
N ARG A 259 7.42 -1.40 -5.99
CA ARG A 259 6.15 -0.91 -6.55
C ARG A 259 6.13 -1.14 -8.06
N TRP A 260 4.93 -1.30 -8.59
CA TRP A 260 4.75 -1.26 -10.03
C TRP A 260 4.88 0.21 -10.50
N ARG A 261 5.71 0.44 -11.50
CA ARG A 261 6.01 1.80 -11.97
C ARG A 261 4.76 2.59 -12.38
N ASP A 262 3.85 1.94 -13.10
CA ASP A 262 2.66 2.60 -13.62
C ASP A 262 1.69 3.01 -12.51
N ASP A 263 1.76 2.36 -11.34
CA ASP A 263 0.99 2.70 -10.15
C ASP A 263 1.65 3.84 -9.33
N THR A 264 2.86 4.27 -9.70
CA THR A 264 3.51 5.38 -9.01
C THR A 264 2.87 6.71 -9.40
N SER A 265 2.38 7.46 -8.40
CA SER A 265 1.79 8.77 -8.60
C SER A 265 2.84 9.80 -9.04
N SER A 266 2.40 10.92 -9.61
CA SER A 266 3.28 12.07 -9.90
C SER A 266 4.02 12.55 -8.65
N TYR A 267 3.35 12.55 -7.49
CA TYR A 267 3.97 12.93 -6.23
C TYR A 267 5.19 12.06 -5.89
N VAL A 268 5.11 10.75 -6.09
CA VAL A 268 6.23 9.84 -5.86
C VAL A 268 7.36 10.13 -6.86
N LYS A 269 7.03 10.33 -8.13
CA LYS A 269 8.02 10.65 -9.17
C LYS A 269 8.79 11.95 -8.90
N ASP A 270 8.13 12.92 -8.31
CA ASP A 270 8.72 14.23 -8.03
C ASP A 270 9.59 14.26 -6.75
N HIS A 271 9.34 13.35 -5.79
CA HIS A 271 9.93 13.43 -4.45
C HIS A 271 10.72 12.18 -4.04
N ALA A 272 10.46 11.02 -4.62
CA ALA A 272 11.13 9.78 -4.29
C ALA A 272 12.22 9.41 -5.28
N GLN A 273 13.22 8.69 -4.80
CA GLN A 273 14.17 8.00 -5.67
C GLN A 273 13.57 6.68 -6.11
N THR A 274 13.54 6.46 -7.42
CA THR A 274 13.10 5.19 -8.00
C THR A 274 14.26 4.51 -8.71
N SER A 275 14.38 3.19 -8.54
CA SER A 275 15.37 2.38 -9.23
C SER A 275 14.74 1.10 -9.77
N PRO A 276 15.09 0.65 -10.99
CA PRO A 276 14.48 -0.53 -11.59
C PRO A 276 14.83 -1.80 -10.80
N ILE A 277 13.87 -2.71 -10.67
CA ILE A 277 14.10 -4.05 -10.14
C ILE A 277 14.49 -4.92 -11.33
N HIS A 278 15.78 -5.23 -11.43
CA HIS A 278 16.24 -6.14 -12.46
C HIS A 278 15.96 -7.58 -12.03
N PRO A 279 15.23 -8.39 -12.84
CA PRO A 279 15.10 -9.80 -12.55
C PRO A 279 16.50 -10.44 -12.52
N PRO A 280 16.74 -11.45 -11.66
CA PRO A 280 18.03 -12.13 -11.63
C PRO A 280 18.34 -12.66 -13.03
N SER A 281 19.55 -12.37 -13.52
CA SER A 281 19.98 -12.86 -14.82
C SER A 281 19.78 -14.38 -14.88
N PRO A 282 19.15 -14.92 -15.91
CA PRO A 282 18.97 -16.36 -16.03
C PRO A 282 20.33 -17.04 -15.90
N PRO A 283 20.44 -18.15 -15.18
CA PRO A 283 21.70 -18.83 -14.98
C PRO A 283 22.31 -19.14 -16.35
N THR A 284 23.60 -18.85 -16.48
CA THR A 284 24.34 -19.15 -17.73
C THR A 284 24.10 -20.63 -18.10
N PRO A 285 23.52 -20.91 -19.30
CA PRO A 285 23.21 -22.27 -19.67
C PRO A 285 24.46 -23.16 -19.57
N THR A 286 24.36 -24.22 -18.81
CA THR A 286 25.44 -25.21 -18.72
C THR A 286 25.62 -25.92 -20.09
N PRO A 287 26.80 -26.45 -20.39
CA PRO A 287 26.99 -27.23 -21.60
C PRO A 287 25.97 -28.37 -21.78
N LEU A 288 25.40 -28.84 -20.68
CA LEU A 288 24.38 -29.87 -20.64
C LEU A 288 23.02 -29.32 -21.08
N ASP A 289 22.68 -28.10 -20.65
CA ASP A 289 21.45 -27.42 -21.05
C ASP A 289 21.44 -27.06 -22.52
N VAL A 290 22.59 -26.59 -23.03
CA VAL A 290 22.78 -26.33 -24.46
C VAL A 290 22.59 -27.62 -25.28
N ARG A 291 23.14 -28.75 -24.80
CA ARG A 291 22.96 -30.05 -25.46
C ARG A 291 21.51 -30.50 -25.43
N ARG A 292 20.79 -30.33 -24.31
CA ARG A 292 19.37 -30.67 -24.20
C ARG A 292 18.52 -29.80 -25.12
N ALA A 293 18.76 -28.50 -25.15
CA ALA A 293 18.05 -27.58 -26.04
C ALA A 293 18.34 -27.88 -27.53
N ALA A 294 19.55 -28.29 -27.88
CA ALA A 294 19.91 -28.75 -29.23
C ALA A 294 19.24 -30.09 -29.57
N ALA A 295 19.12 -31.01 -28.63
CA ALA A 295 18.43 -32.28 -28.82
C ALA A 295 16.92 -32.11 -29.02
N SER A 296 16.29 -31.18 -28.29
CA SER A 296 14.86 -30.87 -28.45
C SER A 296 14.54 -30.10 -29.73
N ARG A 297 15.51 -29.47 -30.36
CA ARG A 297 15.37 -28.83 -31.69
C ARG A 297 15.62 -29.77 -32.87
N ARG A 298 15.98 -31.05 -32.62
CA ARG A 298 16.00 -32.02 -33.70
C ARG A 298 14.59 -32.08 -34.32
N PRO A 299 14.45 -31.79 -35.64
CA PRO A 299 13.17 -31.99 -36.30
C PRO A 299 12.71 -33.43 -36.04
N ALA A 300 11.45 -33.59 -35.62
CA ALA A 300 10.86 -34.89 -35.51
C ALA A 300 11.17 -35.63 -36.83
N ALA A 301 11.84 -36.78 -36.71
CA ALA A 301 12.16 -37.57 -37.91
C ALA A 301 10.85 -37.70 -38.69
N LEU A 302 10.86 -37.24 -39.94
CA LEU A 302 9.73 -37.45 -40.83
C LEU A 302 9.35 -38.93 -40.69
N PRO A 303 8.06 -39.27 -40.51
CA PRO A 303 7.65 -40.67 -40.45
C PRO A 303 8.26 -41.35 -41.65
N ALA A 304 9.09 -42.39 -41.42
CA ALA A 304 9.70 -43.17 -42.47
C ALA A 304 8.57 -43.57 -43.40
N ALA A 305 8.62 -43.09 -44.64
CA ALA A 305 7.64 -43.50 -45.66
C ALA A 305 7.57 -45.01 -45.59
N SER A 306 6.41 -45.55 -45.25
CA SER A 306 6.19 -46.98 -45.17
C SER A 306 6.52 -47.55 -46.54
N VAL A 307 7.61 -48.33 -46.61
CA VAL A 307 7.98 -49.06 -47.82
C VAL A 307 6.77 -49.94 -48.15
N PRO A 308 6.24 -49.86 -49.38
CA PRO A 308 5.11 -50.71 -49.75
C PRO A 308 5.51 -52.20 -49.58
N ARG A 309 4.85 -52.90 -48.68
CA ARG A 309 5.01 -54.34 -48.58
C ARG A 309 4.45 -54.97 -49.86
N TRP A 310 5.31 -55.43 -50.71
CA TRP A 310 4.91 -56.32 -51.81
C TRP A 310 4.42 -57.60 -51.17
N SER A 311 3.12 -57.83 -51.20
CA SER A 311 2.54 -59.09 -50.82
C SER A 311 2.66 -60.09 -52.03
N THR A 312 3.61 -60.97 -51.95
CA THR A 312 3.69 -62.15 -52.82
C THR A 312 2.68 -63.18 -52.32
N THR A 313 1.41 -62.91 -52.54
CA THR A 313 0.41 -63.96 -52.35
C THR A 313 0.10 -64.54 -53.74
N SER A 314 0.87 -65.56 -54.11
CA SER A 314 0.50 -66.43 -55.26
C SER A 314 -0.82 -67.14 -54.92
N ARG A 315 -1.85 -66.78 -55.60
CA ARG A 315 -3.08 -67.56 -55.57
C ARG A 315 -2.83 -68.86 -56.40
N HIS A 316 -2.61 -69.98 -55.68
CA HIS A 316 -2.80 -71.30 -56.32
C HIS A 316 -4.30 -71.54 -56.52
N ALA A 317 -4.67 -71.49 -57.78
CA ALA A 317 -5.97 -72.02 -58.19
C ALA A 317 -5.89 -73.52 -58.17
N LEU A 318 -6.72 -74.19 -57.40
CA LEU A 318 -6.95 -75.60 -57.48
C LEU A 318 -8.05 -75.81 -58.50
N PRO A 319 -7.87 -76.80 -59.44
CA PRO A 319 -8.85 -77.11 -60.41
C PRO A 319 -10.03 -77.94 -59.84
N GLY A 320 -11.19 -77.74 -60.37
CA GLY A 320 -12.44 -78.29 -59.95
C GLY A 320 -12.52 -79.81 -60.01
N GLN A 321 -13.37 -80.39 -59.22
CA GLN A 321 -14.01 -81.67 -59.51
C GLN A 321 -15.53 -81.53 -59.40
N ARG A 322 -16.14 -81.94 -60.50
CA ARG A 322 -17.58 -82.18 -60.63
C ARG A 322 -18.02 -83.39 -59.79
N ARG A 323 -19.11 -83.29 -59.11
CA ARG A 323 -20.32 -84.13 -59.23
C ARG A 323 -21.44 -83.58 -58.41
#